data_73e1610bd019b7d18418ecb8b59d3b3d
#
_entry.id   73e1610bd019b7d18418ecb8b59d3b3d
#
_cell.length_a   1.000
_cell.length_b   1.000
_cell.length_c   1.000
_cell.angle_alpha   90.00
_cell.angle_beta   90.00
_cell.angle_gamma   90.00
#
_symmetry.space_group_name_H-M   'P 1'
#
loop_
_entity.id
_entity.type
_entity.pdbx_description
1 polymer ?
#
loop_
_entity_poly.entity_id
_entity_poly.type
_entity_poly.pdbx_seq_one_letter_code
_entity_poly.pdbx_strand_id
1 'polypeptide(L)'
;WSYPPFSGQIAEGCIWGRGTVDTKTPLFAEFSALEELLEEGWIPPCNVYLVSSHNEEIAGDGVPLVLQWLKEQKITFEWILDEGGAVIDAPMGGMDCKCAMLAVHEKGRYTIRVKAAQTEGHGSLVKQLKSPAVRIAGLITKIEKKQPFIRKIHPEVLAMFESLAPYMKSPMRLIFANMWCFGGILKRLIPVLNAQAGSMLGTTCTFKNLRTAENGDCT
;
A
#
# COMPACT_ATOMS: atom_id res chain seq x y z
N TRP A 1 14.11 17.99 -4.26
CA TRP A 1 15.25 17.23 -3.72
C TRP A 1 16.31 18.20 -3.17
N SER A 2 16.73 18.01 -1.94
CA SER A 2 17.83 18.80 -1.35
C SER A 2 19.19 18.42 -1.95
N TYR A 3 19.32 17.16 -2.38
CA TYR A 3 20.50 16.61 -3.05
C TYR A 3 20.09 15.90 -4.34
N PRO A 4 20.98 15.76 -5.34
CA PRO A 4 20.64 15.10 -6.60
C PRO A 4 20.15 13.66 -6.38
N PRO A 5 18.98 13.28 -6.94
CA PRO A 5 18.32 12.02 -6.61
C PRO A 5 19.04 10.75 -7.08
N PHE A 6 20.05 10.87 -7.91
CA PHE A 6 20.83 9.73 -8.43
C PHE A 6 22.31 9.79 -8.06
N SER A 7 22.69 10.67 -7.13
CA SER A 7 24.09 10.83 -6.74
C SER A 7 24.57 9.82 -5.70
N GLY A 8 23.66 9.28 -4.87
CA GLY A 8 24.07 8.48 -3.71
C GLY A 8 24.88 9.26 -2.68
N GLN A 9 24.71 10.58 -2.64
CA GLN A 9 25.50 11.47 -1.79
C GLN A 9 25.28 11.17 -0.31
N ILE A 10 26.39 11.09 0.44
CA ILE A 10 26.35 11.00 1.90
C ILE A 10 26.39 12.43 2.46
N ALA A 11 25.30 12.86 3.09
CA ALA A 11 25.17 14.15 3.72
C ALA A 11 24.19 14.09 4.90
N GLU A 12 24.41 14.93 5.91
CA GLU A 12 23.54 15.01 7.10
C GLU A 12 23.33 13.65 7.81
N GLY A 13 24.31 12.75 7.76
CA GLY A 13 24.23 11.41 8.34
C GLY A 13 23.35 10.44 7.58
N CYS A 14 22.94 10.77 6.36
CA CYS A 14 22.07 9.96 5.49
C CYS A 14 22.69 9.73 4.12
N ILE A 15 22.30 8.63 3.48
CA ILE A 15 22.55 8.39 2.06
C ILE A 15 21.35 8.91 1.27
N TRP A 16 21.58 9.93 0.44
CA TRP A 16 20.54 10.57 -0.36
C TRP A 16 20.46 9.94 -1.75
N GLY A 17 19.30 9.39 -2.10
CA GLY A 17 19.12 8.84 -3.43
C GLY A 17 17.76 8.24 -3.67
N ARG A 18 17.36 8.20 -4.94
CA ARG A 18 16.20 7.43 -5.38
C ARG A 18 16.47 5.94 -5.14
N GLY A 19 15.52 5.22 -4.54
CA GLY A 19 15.65 3.81 -4.20
C GLY A 19 16.45 3.53 -2.92
N THR A 20 16.94 4.54 -2.19
CA THR A 20 17.72 4.32 -0.96
C THR A 20 16.83 3.67 0.12
N VAL A 21 15.63 4.18 0.33
CA VAL A 21 14.65 3.62 1.27
C VAL A 21 13.82 2.54 0.56
N ASP A 22 13.35 2.84 -0.62
CA ASP A 22 12.43 2.04 -1.40
C ASP A 22 13.11 1.58 -2.72
N THR A 23 13.79 0.38 -2.78
CA THR A 23 13.93 -0.55 -1.63
C THR A 23 15.34 -1.16 -1.55
N LYS A 24 16.41 -0.38 -1.79
CA LYS A 24 17.78 -0.89 -1.70
C LYS A 24 18.20 -1.24 -0.28
N THR A 25 17.66 -0.55 0.73
CA THR A 25 17.99 -0.86 2.13
C THR A 25 17.59 -2.28 2.52
N PRO A 26 16.35 -2.75 2.33
CA PRO A 26 16.00 -4.15 2.59
C PRO A 26 16.78 -5.12 1.70
N LEU A 27 16.98 -4.81 0.42
CA LEU A 27 17.77 -5.66 -0.47
C LEU A 27 19.18 -5.92 0.09
N PHE A 28 19.88 -4.87 0.51
CA PHE A 28 21.21 -5.03 1.12
C PHE A 28 21.17 -5.75 2.46
N ALA A 29 20.13 -5.52 3.27
CA ALA A 29 19.96 -6.23 4.54
C ALA A 29 19.77 -7.74 4.34
N GLU A 30 19.01 -8.15 3.33
CA GLU A 30 18.81 -9.56 2.97
C GLU A 30 20.11 -10.21 2.50
N PHE A 31 20.85 -9.55 1.62
CA PHE A 31 22.15 -10.05 1.18
C PHE A 31 23.15 -10.19 2.35
N SER A 32 23.27 -9.17 3.18
CA SER A 32 24.17 -9.19 4.34
C SER A 32 23.79 -10.28 5.33
N ALA A 33 22.51 -10.46 5.61
CA ALA A 33 22.04 -11.50 6.51
C ALA A 33 22.36 -12.91 5.98
N LEU A 34 22.20 -13.14 4.67
CA LEU A 34 22.57 -14.41 4.05
C LEU A 34 24.08 -14.64 4.07
N GLU A 35 24.87 -13.60 3.79
CA GLU A 35 26.33 -13.67 3.81
C GLU A 35 26.84 -14.01 5.22
N GLU A 36 26.36 -13.33 6.25
CA GLU A 36 26.69 -13.61 7.65
C GLU A 36 26.36 -15.05 8.05
N LEU A 37 25.15 -15.53 7.71
CA LEU A 37 24.74 -16.91 7.99
C LEU A 37 25.62 -17.93 7.31
N LEU A 38 26.01 -17.71 6.05
CA LEU A 38 26.90 -18.60 5.30
C LEU A 38 28.33 -18.60 5.87
N GLU A 39 28.83 -17.46 6.30
CA GLU A 39 30.13 -17.32 6.99
C GLU A 39 30.15 -18.09 8.32
N GLU A 40 29.02 -18.12 9.04
CA GLU A 40 28.84 -18.92 10.25
C GLU A 40 28.71 -20.43 9.97
N GLY A 41 28.70 -20.82 8.70
CA GLY A 41 28.59 -22.23 8.27
C GLY A 41 27.15 -22.74 8.21
N TRP A 42 26.15 -21.84 8.21
CA TRP A 42 24.77 -22.26 8.02
C TRP A 42 24.53 -22.80 6.61
N ILE A 43 23.91 -23.96 6.54
CA ILE A 43 23.49 -24.57 5.28
C ILE A 43 21.96 -24.46 5.18
N PRO A 44 21.42 -23.72 4.18
CA PRO A 44 19.98 -23.61 4.00
C PRO A 44 19.33 -25.00 3.85
N PRO A 45 18.23 -25.28 4.55
CA PRO A 45 17.51 -26.55 4.41
C PRO A 45 16.73 -26.65 3.09
N CYS A 46 16.61 -25.53 2.38
CA CYS A 46 15.93 -25.44 1.08
C CYS A 46 16.65 -24.41 0.19
N ASN A 47 16.28 -24.37 -1.07
CA ASN A 47 16.79 -23.36 -1.98
C ASN A 47 16.30 -21.97 -1.59
N VAL A 48 17.19 -20.99 -1.63
CA VAL A 48 16.88 -19.57 -1.43
C VAL A 48 16.97 -18.87 -2.79
N TYR A 49 15.95 -18.10 -3.13
CA TYR A 49 15.88 -17.31 -4.35
C TYR A 49 15.79 -15.85 -3.98
N LEU A 50 16.71 -15.04 -4.45
CA LEU A 50 16.67 -13.58 -4.36
C LEU A 50 16.16 -13.03 -5.70
N VAL A 51 15.09 -12.27 -5.64
CA VAL A 51 14.46 -11.68 -6.82
C VAL A 51 14.46 -10.16 -6.69
N SER A 52 14.97 -9.49 -7.71
CA SER A 52 14.94 -8.03 -7.81
C SER A 52 14.37 -7.62 -9.17
N SER A 53 13.47 -6.65 -9.18
CA SER A 53 12.85 -6.09 -10.37
C SER A 53 13.21 -4.62 -10.54
N HIS A 54 13.29 -4.15 -11.77
CA HIS A 54 13.64 -2.78 -12.12
C HIS A 54 12.43 -1.87 -12.39
N ASN A 55 11.23 -2.41 -12.41
CA ASN A 55 10.02 -1.71 -12.88
C ASN A 55 8.78 -1.99 -12.03
N GLU A 56 8.95 -2.30 -10.73
CA GLU A 56 7.86 -2.57 -9.79
C GLU A 56 6.93 -1.35 -9.68
N GLU A 57 7.48 -0.16 -9.45
CA GLU A 57 6.78 1.10 -9.20
C GLU A 57 5.79 1.51 -10.31
N ILE A 58 6.01 1.03 -11.49
CA ILE A 58 5.12 1.26 -12.64
C ILE A 58 4.25 0.05 -12.97
N ALA A 59 4.22 -0.97 -12.09
CA ALA A 59 3.57 -2.25 -12.32
C ALA A 59 4.01 -2.88 -13.65
N GLY A 60 5.32 -2.90 -13.89
CA GLY A 60 5.94 -3.45 -15.10
C GLY A 60 5.91 -4.96 -15.13
N ASP A 61 6.57 -5.53 -16.11
CA ASP A 61 6.54 -6.95 -16.41
C ASP A 61 7.63 -7.78 -15.72
N GLY A 62 8.54 -7.14 -14.97
CA GLY A 62 9.66 -7.81 -14.33
C GLY A 62 9.23 -8.95 -13.43
N VAL A 63 8.42 -8.67 -12.41
CA VAL A 63 7.89 -9.71 -11.50
C VAL A 63 7.00 -10.72 -12.24
N PRO A 64 6.05 -10.34 -13.10
CA PRO A 64 5.30 -11.30 -13.93
C PRO A 64 6.17 -12.28 -14.71
N LEU A 65 7.27 -11.84 -15.32
CA LEU A 65 8.18 -12.70 -16.07
C LEU A 65 8.92 -13.68 -15.15
N VAL A 66 9.37 -13.23 -13.98
CA VAL A 66 9.97 -14.13 -12.97
C VAL A 66 8.97 -15.18 -12.51
N LEU A 67 7.73 -14.77 -12.21
CA LEU A 67 6.67 -15.71 -11.80
C LEU A 67 6.36 -16.74 -12.90
N GLN A 68 6.36 -16.32 -14.15
CA GLN A 68 6.19 -17.25 -15.27
C GLN A 68 7.34 -18.26 -15.31
N TRP A 69 8.58 -17.80 -15.24
CA TRP A 69 9.75 -18.68 -15.22
C TRP A 69 9.72 -19.67 -14.05
N LEU A 70 9.43 -19.20 -12.83
CA LEU A 70 9.30 -20.06 -11.66
C LEU A 70 8.25 -21.16 -11.85
N LYS A 71 7.12 -20.80 -12.45
CA LYS A 71 6.04 -21.74 -12.77
C LYS A 71 6.46 -22.77 -13.80
N GLU A 72 7.19 -22.36 -14.85
CA GLU A 72 7.75 -23.28 -15.87
C GLU A 72 8.76 -24.24 -15.25
N GLN A 73 9.58 -23.79 -14.30
CA GLN A 73 10.51 -24.61 -13.53
C GLN A 73 9.82 -25.46 -12.45
N LYS A 74 8.50 -25.32 -12.25
CA LYS A 74 7.71 -25.98 -11.19
C LYS A 74 8.24 -25.72 -9.78
N ILE A 75 8.80 -24.52 -9.57
CA ILE A 75 9.29 -24.07 -8.28
C ILE A 75 8.11 -23.60 -7.45
N THR A 76 8.00 -24.10 -6.23
CA THR A 76 7.02 -23.68 -5.22
C THR A 76 7.76 -23.21 -3.98
N PHE A 77 7.20 -22.20 -3.30
CA PHE A 77 7.78 -21.65 -2.09
C PHE A 77 6.96 -22.07 -0.88
N GLU A 78 7.63 -22.35 0.21
CA GLU A 78 7.00 -22.53 1.51
C GLU A 78 6.56 -21.16 2.08
N TRP A 79 7.40 -20.16 1.88
CA TRP A 79 7.12 -18.77 2.24
C TRP A 79 7.89 -17.80 1.33
N ILE A 80 7.43 -16.56 1.31
CA ILE A 80 8.01 -15.47 0.53
C ILE A 80 8.20 -14.30 1.50
N LEU A 81 9.40 -13.73 1.51
CA LEU A 81 9.68 -12.45 2.13
C LEU A 81 9.70 -11.40 1.02
N ASP A 82 8.89 -10.38 1.16
CA ASP A 82 8.80 -9.28 0.22
C ASP A 82 9.19 -7.96 0.91
N GLU A 83 9.29 -6.92 0.16
CA GLU A 83 9.57 -5.59 0.69
C GLU A 83 8.46 -5.11 1.65
N GLY A 84 8.78 -4.11 2.44
CA GLY A 84 7.83 -3.47 3.35
C GLY A 84 8.21 -3.65 4.81
N GLY A 85 7.43 -2.99 5.66
CA GLY A 85 7.76 -2.88 7.07
C GLY A 85 8.82 -1.81 7.34
N ALA A 86 8.98 -1.48 8.59
CA ALA A 86 10.00 -0.54 9.06
C ALA A 86 10.12 -0.61 10.58
N VAL A 87 11.25 -0.15 11.11
CA VAL A 87 11.35 0.19 12.53
C VAL A 87 10.89 1.63 12.71
N ILE A 88 9.77 1.83 13.38
CA ILE A 88 9.11 3.13 13.53
C ILE A 88 9.15 3.55 15.00
N ASP A 89 9.53 4.79 15.24
CA ASP A 89 9.43 5.41 16.57
C ASP A 89 7.97 5.76 16.87
N ALA A 90 7.47 5.28 18.00
CA ALA A 90 6.14 5.60 18.51
C ALA A 90 5.04 5.52 17.42
N PRO A 91 4.81 4.36 16.76
CA PRO A 91 3.93 4.24 15.59
C PRO A 91 2.48 4.63 15.87
N MET A 92 2.10 4.69 17.13
CA MET A 92 0.75 5.09 17.56
C MET A 92 0.80 6.04 18.74
N GLY A 93 -0.21 6.88 18.86
CA GLY A 93 -0.33 7.80 19.99
C GLY A 93 -0.35 7.06 21.34
N GLY A 94 0.42 7.60 22.31
CA GLY A 94 0.56 7.02 23.64
C GLY A 94 1.66 5.95 23.76
N MET A 95 2.49 5.75 22.74
CA MET A 95 3.67 4.89 22.77
C MET A 95 4.94 5.74 22.88
N ASP A 96 5.95 5.20 23.56
CA ASP A 96 7.30 5.82 23.70
C ASP A 96 8.41 4.86 23.27
N CYS A 97 8.08 3.79 22.55
CA CYS A 97 9.04 2.78 22.13
C CYS A 97 9.10 2.64 20.62
N LYS A 98 10.22 2.12 20.12
CA LYS A 98 10.36 1.70 18.72
C LYS A 98 9.63 0.38 18.52
N CYS A 99 9.02 0.23 17.36
CA CYS A 99 8.35 -1.00 16.95
C CYS A 99 8.85 -1.43 15.59
N ALA A 100 9.27 -2.68 15.48
CA ALA A 100 9.49 -3.32 14.19
C ALA A 100 8.13 -3.74 13.63
N MET A 101 7.72 -3.11 12.55
CA MET A 101 6.46 -3.40 11.86
C MET A 101 6.72 -4.38 10.74
N LEU A 102 6.16 -5.58 10.85
CA LEU A 102 6.20 -6.61 9.81
C LEU A 102 4.87 -6.62 9.07
N ALA A 103 4.90 -6.41 7.77
CA ALA A 103 3.72 -6.54 6.93
C ALA A 103 3.48 -8.03 6.65
N VAL A 104 2.35 -8.56 7.09
CA VAL A 104 1.98 -9.97 6.91
C VAL A 104 0.81 -10.15 5.94
N HIS A 105 0.32 -9.05 5.38
CA HIS A 105 -0.81 -9.06 4.47
C HIS A 105 -0.78 -7.85 3.54
N GLU A 106 -1.06 -8.06 2.28
CA GLU A 106 -1.15 -6.99 1.28
C GLU A 106 -2.58 -6.88 0.72
N LYS A 107 -2.97 -5.66 0.36
CA LYS A 107 -4.25 -5.41 -0.30
C LYS A 107 -4.11 -5.58 -1.81
N GLY A 108 -5.02 -6.35 -2.40
CA GLY A 108 -5.12 -6.43 -3.86
C GLY A 108 -5.43 -5.05 -4.47
N ARG A 109 -4.81 -4.76 -5.61
CA ARG A 109 -5.00 -3.52 -6.39
C ARG A 109 -5.81 -3.81 -7.65
N TYR A 110 -6.83 -3.00 -7.88
CA TYR A 110 -7.65 -3.08 -9.08
C TYR A 110 -7.79 -1.71 -9.73
N THR A 111 -7.71 -1.68 -11.06
CA THR A 111 -8.03 -0.50 -11.85
C THR A 111 -9.36 -0.69 -12.54
N ILE A 112 -10.30 0.19 -12.26
CA ILE A 112 -11.63 0.18 -12.87
C ILE A 112 -11.73 1.39 -13.79
N ARG A 113 -12.05 1.14 -15.05
CA ARG A 113 -12.33 2.20 -16.04
C ARG A 113 -13.85 2.37 -16.16
N VAL A 114 -14.31 3.56 -15.82
CA VAL A 114 -15.72 3.94 -15.97
C VAL A 114 -15.86 4.86 -17.16
N LYS A 115 -16.74 4.50 -18.11
CA LYS A 115 -17.05 5.31 -19.29
C LYS A 115 -18.52 5.75 -19.23
N ALA A 116 -18.77 7.01 -19.49
CA ALA A 116 -20.11 7.52 -19.71
C ALA A 116 -20.26 7.86 -21.20
N ALA A 117 -21.11 7.11 -21.90
CA ALA A 117 -21.41 7.40 -23.29
C ALA A 117 -22.37 8.59 -23.41
N GLN A 118 -22.17 9.37 -24.46
CA GLN A 118 -23.13 10.38 -24.90
C GLN A 118 -24.06 9.75 -25.95
N THR A 119 -25.31 10.12 -25.95
CA THR A 119 -26.21 9.89 -27.08
C THR A 119 -25.83 10.89 -28.17
N GLU A 120 -25.80 10.42 -29.41
CA GLU A 120 -25.52 11.25 -30.58
C GLU A 120 -26.41 12.48 -30.62
N GLY A 121 -25.85 13.63 -31.05
CA GLY A 121 -26.60 14.88 -31.17
C GLY A 121 -25.70 16.12 -31.06
N HIS A 122 -26.19 17.21 -31.61
CA HIS A 122 -25.49 18.50 -31.57
C HIS A 122 -25.38 19.02 -30.13
N GLY A 123 -24.20 19.52 -29.73
CA GLY A 123 -23.91 19.96 -28.36
C GLY A 123 -24.90 20.99 -27.77
N SER A 124 -25.54 21.81 -28.64
CA SER A 124 -26.58 22.77 -28.22
C SER A 124 -27.91 22.12 -27.79
N LEU A 125 -28.11 20.85 -28.13
CA LEU A 125 -29.35 20.11 -27.82
C LEU A 125 -29.23 19.22 -26.60
N VAL A 126 -28.08 19.25 -25.89
CA VAL A 126 -27.87 18.43 -24.69
C VAL A 126 -28.78 18.92 -23.57
N LYS A 127 -29.57 18.01 -23.01
CA LYS A 127 -30.39 18.28 -21.82
C LYS A 127 -29.48 18.58 -20.64
N GLN A 128 -29.81 19.63 -19.90
CA GLN A 128 -29.08 19.99 -18.66
C GLN A 128 -28.95 18.79 -17.71
N LEU A 129 -27.82 18.70 -17.03
CA LEU A 129 -27.48 17.68 -16.04
C LEU A 129 -27.40 16.22 -16.58
N LYS A 130 -27.41 16.01 -17.89
CA LYS A 130 -27.33 14.67 -18.50
C LYS A 130 -26.06 14.44 -19.31
N SER A 131 -25.17 15.44 -19.43
CA SER A 131 -23.91 15.25 -20.12
C SER A 131 -23.04 14.16 -19.47
N PRO A 132 -22.24 13.44 -20.23
CA PRO A 132 -21.34 12.40 -19.70
C PRO A 132 -20.45 12.90 -18.57
N ALA A 133 -19.91 14.10 -18.69
CA ALA A 133 -19.08 14.72 -17.68
C ALA A 133 -19.82 14.91 -16.34
N VAL A 134 -21.04 15.43 -16.37
CA VAL A 134 -21.89 15.59 -15.17
C VAL A 134 -22.22 14.24 -14.54
N ARG A 135 -22.47 13.22 -15.33
CA ARG A 135 -22.75 11.86 -14.83
C ARG A 135 -21.53 11.27 -14.12
N ILE A 136 -20.33 11.42 -14.69
CA ILE A 136 -19.05 10.98 -14.07
C ILE A 136 -18.78 11.78 -12.79
N ALA A 137 -18.92 13.12 -12.82
CA ALA A 137 -18.76 13.96 -11.64
C ALA A 137 -19.74 13.57 -10.51
N GLY A 138 -20.99 13.28 -10.87
CA GLY A 138 -21.98 12.78 -9.92
C GLY A 138 -21.62 11.44 -9.30
N LEU A 139 -21.08 10.50 -10.07
CA LEU A 139 -20.57 9.23 -9.57
C LEU A 139 -19.41 9.43 -8.60
N ILE A 140 -18.41 10.22 -8.98
CA ILE A 140 -17.25 10.55 -8.15
C ILE A 140 -17.73 11.14 -6.82
N THR A 141 -18.54 12.19 -6.88
CA THR A 141 -19.09 12.85 -5.69
C THR A 141 -19.87 11.90 -4.79
N LYS A 142 -20.63 10.97 -5.39
CA LYS A 142 -21.39 9.99 -4.63
C LYS A 142 -20.49 8.99 -3.90
N ILE A 143 -19.43 8.51 -4.56
CA ILE A 143 -18.46 7.60 -3.96
C ILE A 143 -17.68 8.31 -2.84
N GLU A 144 -17.18 9.52 -3.09
CA GLU A 144 -16.45 10.32 -2.10
C GLU A 144 -17.28 10.60 -0.85
N LYS A 145 -18.55 11.01 -1.03
CA LYS A 145 -19.44 11.31 0.10
C LYS A 145 -19.92 10.08 0.86
N LYS A 146 -20.23 9.00 0.15
CA LYS A 146 -20.84 7.82 0.77
C LYS A 146 -19.82 6.81 1.28
N GLN A 147 -18.61 6.83 0.74
CA GLN A 147 -17.55 5.86 1.08
C GLN A 147 -18.11 4.42 1.15
N PRO A 148 -18.62 3.87 0.03
CA PRO A 148 -19.46 2.65 0.04
C PRO A 148 -18.65 1.37 0.31
N PHE A 149 -17.38 1.51 0.63
CA PHE A 149 -16.47 0.39 0.83
C PHE A 149 -16.63 -0.21 2.22
N ILE A 150 -16.55 -1.55 2.27
CA ILE A 150 -16.63 -2.28 3.53
C ILE A 150 -15.35 -2.03 4.33
N ARG A 151 -15.52 -1.64 5.59
CA ARG A 151 -14.46 -1.53 6.57
C ARG A 151 -14.51 -2.73 7.50
N LYS A 152 -13.41 -3.45 7.56
CA LYS A 152 -13.26 -4.65 8.39
C LYS A 152 -11.88 -4.61 9.07
N ILE A 153 -11.84 -4.88 10.35
CA ILE A 153 -10.58 -5.14 11.03
C ILE A 153 -10.25 -6.60 10.76
N HIS A 154 -9.19 -6.82 9.99
CA HIS A 154 -8.70 -8.17 9.71
C HIS A 154 -8.05 -8.75 10.97
N PRO A 155 -8.00 -10.08 11.14
CA PRO A 155 -7.40 -10.72 12.30
C PRO A 155 -5.96 -10.27 12.56
N GLU A 156 -5.17 -10.09 11.52
CA GLU A 156 -3.78 -9.65 11.60
C GLU A 156 -3.66 -8.22 12.13
N VAL A 157 -4.54 -7.32 11.68
CA VAL A 157 -4.63 -5.93 12.17
C VAL A 157 -5.13 -5.90 13.61
N LEU A 158 -6.05 -6.78 13.97
CA LEU A 158 -6.52 -6.94 15.35
C LEU A 158 -5.37 -7.40 16.26
N ALA A 159 -4.66 -8.46 15.86
CA ALA A 159 -3.51 -8.99 16.58
C ALA A 159 -2.40 -7.94 16.75
N MET A 160 -2.14 -7.14 15.73
CA MET A 160 -1.21 -6.01 15.81
C MET A 160 -1.64 -5.01 16.89
N PHE A 161 -2.89 -4.57 16.90
CA PHE A 161 -3.39 -3.63 17.90
C PHE A 161 -3.33 -4.20 19.32
N GLU A 162 -3.71 -5.45 19.51
CA GLU A 162 -3.64 -6.13 20.80
C GLU A 162 -2.19 -6.29 21.28
N SER A 163 -1.26 -6.61 20.38
CA SER A 163 0.17 -6.73 20.69
C SER A 163 0.81 -5.39 21.07
N LEU A 164 0.34 -4.29 20.49
CA LEU A 164 0.83 -2.94 20.81
C LEU A 164 0.23 -2.38 22.10
N ALA A 165 -0.93 -2.86 22.54
CA ALA A 165 -1.65 -2.33 23.68
C ALA A 165 -0.83 -2.28 24.99
N PRO A 166 0.00 -3.30 25.35
CA PRO A 166 0.82 -3.24 26.56
C PRO A 166 1.80 -2.07 26.61
N TYR A 167 2.25 -1.60 25.44
CA TYR A 167 3.22 -0.52 25.29
C TYR A 167 2.59 0.87 25.19
N MET A 168 1.26 0.94 25.25
CA MET A 168 0.52 2.21 25.20
C MET A 168 0.24 2.77 26.59
N LYS A 169 0.18 4.10 26.69
CA LYS A 169 -0.33 4.81 27.86
C LYS A 169 -1.85 4.79 27.91
N SER A 170 -2.42 4.91 29.09
CA SER A 170 -3.86 5.10 29.29
C SER A 170 -4.31 6.44 28.67
N PRO A 171 -5.48 6.55 28.04
CA PRO A 171 -6.54 5.53 27.93
C PRO A 171 -6.38 4.59 26.72
N MET A 172 -5.43 4.83 25.82
CA MET A 172 -5.26 4.03 24.58
C MET A 172 -5.01 2.55 24.89
N ARG A 173 -4.20 2.26 25.91
CA ARG A 173 -3.97 0.89 26.38
C ARG A 173 -5.28 0.14 26.66
N LEU A 174 -6.21 0.78 27.37
CA LEU A 174 -7.50 0.17 27.70
C LEU A 174 -8.33 -0.12 26.43
N ILE A 175 -8.32 0.81 25.49
CA ILE A 175 -9.08 0.72 24.25
C ILE A 175 -8.55 -0.41 23.37
N PHE A 176 -7.23 -0.44 23.13
CA PHE A 176 -6.62 -1.43 22.25
C PHE A 176 -6.50 -2.82 22.87
N ALA A 177 -6.38 -2.92 24.18
CA ALA A 177 -6.47 -4.21 24.88
C ALA A 177 -7.90 -4.82 24.87
N ASN A 178 -8.92 -4.04 24.52
CA ASN A 178 -10.32 -4.48 24.50
C ASN A 178 -10.97 -4.25 23.13
N MET A 179 -10.26 -4.62 22.07
CA MET A 179 -10.73 -4.45 20.70
C MET A 179 -12.07 -5.14 20.40
N TRP A 180 -12.37 -6.21 21.12
CA TRP A 180 -13.65 -6.90 21.05
C TRP A 180 -14.84 -5.97 21.37
N CYS A 181 -14.64 -5.03 22.30
CA CYS A 181 -15.66 -4.05 22.70
C CYS A 181 -15.60 -2.78 21.83
N PHE A 182 -14.40 -2.25 21.60
CA PHE A 182 -14.19 -0.94 20.96
C PHE A 182 -14.04 -1.02 19.43
N GLY A 183 -13.76 -2.19 18.87
CA GLY A 183 -13.49 -2.36 17.44
C GLY A 183 -14.59 -1.82 16.54
N GLY A 184 -15.86 -1.92 16.94
CA GLY A 184 -17.01 -1.38 16.21
C GLY A 184 -16.96 0.14 16.05
N ILE A 185 -16.48 0.86 17.06
CA ILE A 185 -16.32 2.31 17.06
C ILE A 185 -15.02 2.69 16.34
N LEU A 186 -13.94 2.00 16.67
CA LEU A 186 -12.60 2.28 16.12
C LEU A 186 -12.55 2.16 14.60
N LYS A 187 -13.18 1.17 13.99
CA LYS A 187 -13.25 1.05 12.52
C LYS A 187 -13.90 2.25 11.82
N ARG A 188 -14.64 3.09 12.56
CA ARG A 188 -15.22 4.34 12.04
C ARG A 188 -14.34 5.55 12.34
N LEU A 189 -13.69 5.57 13.51
CA LEU A 189 -12.89 6.71 13.97
C LEU A 189 -11.47 6.70 13.39
N ILE A 190 -10.80 5.57 13.33
CA ILE A 190 -9.42 5.47 12.87
C ILE A 190 -9.22 6.10 11.49
N PRO A 191 -10.06 5.84 10.47
CA PRO A 191 -9.88 6.44 9.14
C PRO A 191 -10.03 7.97 9.11
N VAL A 192 -10.70 8.54 10.11
CA VAL A 192 -10.87 9.99 10.23
C VAL A 192 -9.67 10.62 10.94
N LEU A 193 -9.11 9.93 11.92
CA LEU A 193 -8.01 10.42 12.75
C LEU A 193 -6.65 10.21 12.10
N ASN A 194 -6.48 9.10 11.40
CA ASN A 194 -5.22 8.73 10.75
C ASN A 194 -5.50 7.99 9.43
N ALA A 195 -5.19 8.62 8.31
CA ALA A 195 -5.46 8.07 6.98
C ALA A 195 -4.66 6.77 6.71
N GLN A 196 -3.42 6.69 7.19
CA GLN A 196 -2.57 5.52 7.02
C GLN A 196 -3.13 4.31 7.79
N ALA A 197 -3.42 4.47 9.07
CA ALA A 197 -4.07 3.42 9.87
C ALA A 197 -5.47 3.08 9.33
N GLY A 198 -6.21 4.08 8.84
CA GLY A 198 -7.50 3.90 8.20
C GLY A 198 -7.44 3.07 6.93
N SER A 199 -6.36 3.19 6.15
CA SER A 199 -6.17 2.40 4.94
C SER A 199 -6.02 0.90 5.21
N MET A 200 -5.56 0.51 6.40
CA MET A 200 -5.45 -0.89 6.83
C MET A 200 -6.81 -1.54 7.13
N LEU A 201 -7.85 -0.74 7.33
CA LEU A 201 -9.17 -1.22 7.75
C LEU A 201 -10.15 -1.48 6.61
N GLY A 202 -9.75 -1.30 5.37
CA GLY A 202 -10.66 -1.53 4.25
C GLY A 202 -10.15 -1.07 2.89
N THR A 203 -11.02 -1.21 1.91
CA THR A 203 -10.75 -0.78 0.55
C THR A 203 -10.65 0.74 0.47
N THR A 204 -9.60 1.23 -0.16
CA THR A 204 -9.43 2.64 -0.52
C THR A 204 -9.71 2.83 -2.01
N CYS A 205 -10.20 4.00 -2.39
CA CYS A 205 -10.48 4.34 -3.77
C CYS A 205 -9.90 5.71 -4.10
N THR A 206 -9.22 5.82 -5.23
CA THR A 206 -8.73 7.10 -5.75
C THR A 206 -9.16 7.24 -7.19
N PHE A 207 -9.52 8.46 -7.58
CA PHE A 207 -9.88 8.77 -8.96
C PHE A 207 -8.68 9.37 -9.67
N LYS A 208 -8.28 8.73 -10.77
CA LYS A 208 -7.13 9.14 -11.60
C LYS A 208 -7.56 9.22 -13.07
N ASN A 209 -6.83 9.98 -13.86
CA ASN A 209 -7.00 10.04 -15.31
C ASN A 209 -8.43 10.37 -15.77
N LEU A 210 -9.02 11.41 -15.21
CA LEU A 210 -10.27 11.93 -15.71
C LEU A 210 -10.02 12.58 -17.09
N ARG A 211 -10.61 11.98 -18.12
CA ARG A 211 -10.44 12.44 -19.52
C ARG A 211 -11.81 12.62 -20.17
N THR A 212 -11.93 13.63 -20.98
CA THR A 212 -12.97 13.72 -22.01
C THR A 212 -12.53 12.93 -23.26
N ALA A 213 -13.37 12.83 -24.27
CA ALA A 213 -13.00 12.16 -25.52
C ALA A 213 -11.72 12.76 -26.13
N GLU A 214 -10.86 11.92 -26.67
CA GLU A 214 -9.54 12.33 -27.22
C GLU A 214 -9.68 13.25 -28.41
N ASN A 215 -10.73 13.10 -29.18
CA ASN A 215 -11.09 14.01 -30.26
C ASN A 215 -12.22 14.91 -29.75
N GLY A 216 -11.87 16.14 -29.43
CA GLY A 216 -12.81 17.12 -28.92
C GLY A 216 -13.85 17.58 -29.95
N ASP A 217 -14.35 16.69 -30.76
CA ASP A 217 -15.47 16.94 -31.65
C ASP A 217 -16.72 17.19 -30.83
N CYS A 218 -17.01 18.45 -30.63
CA CYS A 218 -18.28 18.96 -30.15
C CYS A 218 -19.32 19.01 -31.27
N THR A 219 -19.36 18.00 -32.12
CA THR A 219 -20.42 17.91 -33.14
C THR A 219 -21.58 17.11 -32.58
#